data_8a55d6dc70683c1f9c7ae037bfd4053a
#
_entry.id   8a55d6dc70683c1f9c7ae037bfd4053a
#
_cell.length_a   1.000
_cell.length_b   1.000
_cell.length_c   1.000
_cell.angle_alpha   90.00
_cell.angle_beta   90.00
_cell.angle_gamma   90.00
#
_symmetry.space_group_name_H-M   'P 1'
#
loop_
_entity.id
_entity.type
_entity.pdbx_description
1 polymer ?
#
loop_
_entity_poly.entity_id
_entity_poly.type
_entity_poly.pdbx_seq_one_letter_code
_entity_poly.pdbx_strand_id
1 'polypeptide(L)'
;MAVHELAGTKVRKEDYIDLKAIAAAYHTTHPDVADPHQQVRFGTSGHRGQAGNGSFTQDHVAAINQAVCNFRKQFGAEGPLFVGEDTHYLSKLAYETVLSVLAANGVTAYVDSVGDFVPTPSVSRAILRYNSHREDRLADGLIITPSHNPPEHGGIKYNPITGGPAGSDITKAIETEANRLLAGHNEGVQMMADDQAKDSRFVVPYDYKGLYVAELDSIIDMDSIRDAKLRILVNALGGSGMNYWHQ
;
A
#
# COMPACT_ATOMS: atom_id res chain seq x y z
N MET A 1 7.69 -21.96 18.84
CA MET A 1 6.29 -21.51 19.08
C MET A 1 5.40 -22.73 19.10
N ALA A 2 4.49 -22.83 20.07
CA ALA A 2 3.51 -23.93 20.10
C ALA A 2 2.54 -23.75 18.93
N VAL A 3 2.23 -24.85 18.25
CA VAL A 3 1.22 -24.87 17.19
C VAL A 3 -0.14 -24.68 17.83
N HIS A 4 -0.98 -23.78 17.27
CA HIS A 4 -2.33 -23.56 17.79
C HIS A 4 -3.16 -24.83 17.70
N GLU A 5 -4.01 -25.10 18.69
CA GLU A 5 -4.82 -26.34 18.77
C GLU A 5 -5.73 -26.57 17.55
N LEU A 6 -6.18 -25.49 16.91
CA LEU A 6 -7.00 -25.53 15.70
C LEU A 6 -6.20 -25.60 14.39
N ALA A 7 -4.87 -25.65 14.45
CA ALA A 7 -4.05 -25.72 13.24
C ALA A 7 -4.35 -26.98 12.44
N GLY A 8 -4.58 -26.81 11.14
CA GLY A 8 -4.95 -27.91 10.23
C GLY A 8 -6.42 -28.30 10.24
N THR A 9 -7.26 -27.68 11.09
CA THR A 9 -8.71 -27.88 11.06
C THR A 9 -9.38 -26.96 10.04
N LYS A 10 -10.61 -27.29 9.62
CA LYS A 10 -11.41 -26.38 8.80
C LYS A 10 -11.85 -25.19 9.62
N VAL A 11 -11.78 -24.00 9.01
CA VAL A 11 -12.32 -22.76 9.60
C VAL A 11 -13.81 -22.92 9.84
N ARG A 12 -14.27 -22.61 11.04
CA ARG A 12 -15.68 -22.67 11.44
C ARG A 12 -16.33 -21.31 11.15
N LYS A 13 -17.65 -21.28 11.02
CA LYS A 13 -18.39 -20.03 10.73
C LYS A 13 -18.19 -18.96 11.79
N GLU A 14 -18.04 -19.38 13.04
CA GLU A 14 -17.77 -18.49 14.19
C GLU A 14 -16.37 -17.85 14.19
N ASP A 15 -15.44 -18.45 13.43
CA ASP A 15 -14.08 -17.93 13.28
C ASP A 15 -13.96 -16.92 12.13
N TYR A 16 -15.06 -16.66 11.40
CA TYR A 16 -15.04 -15.68 10.31
C TYR A 16 -14.95 -14.25 10.85
N ILE A 17 -14.12 -13.46 10.19
CA ILE A 17 -13.95 -12.06 10.52
C ILE A 17 -15.19 -11.27 10.10
N ASP A 18 -15.64 -10.39 10.96
CA ASP A 18 -16.73 -9.47 10.64
C ASP A 18 -16.20 -8.28 9.82
N LEU A 19 -16.25 -8.43 8.50
CA LEU A 19 -15.82 -7.40 7.56
C LEU A 19 -16.64 -6.10 7.70
N LYS A 20 -17.92 -6.20 8.08
CA LYS A 20 -18.77 -5.01 8.27
C LYS A 20 -18.34 -4.21 9.49
N ALA A 21 -18.01 -4.91 10.58
CA ALA A 21 -17.49 -4.25 11.77
C ALA A 21 -16.13 -3.57 11.50
N ILE A 22 -15.24 -4.23 10.74
CA ILE A 22 -13.95 -3.65 10.34
C ILE A 22 -14.16 -2.40 9.48
N ALA A 23 -15.04 -2.46 8.46
CA ALA A 23 -15.33 -1.31 7.61
C ALA A 23 -15.93 -0.14 8.41
N ALA A 24 -16.91 -0.43 9.28
CA ALA A 24 -17.50 0.58 10.15
C ALA A 24 -16.43 1.24 11.03
N ALA A 25 -15.59 0.42 11.71
CA ALA A 25 -14.52 0.94 12.56
C ALA A 25 -13.51 1.80 11.77
N TYR A 26 -13.15 1.39 10.53
CA TYR A 26 -12.25 2.18 9.69
C TYR A 26 -12.74 3.60 9.44
N HIS A 27 -14.03 3.79 9.20
CA HIS A 27 -14.62 5.09 8.89
C HIS A 27 -15.09 5.89 10.10
N THR A 28 -15.41 5.23 11.22
CA THR A 28 -16.06 5.90 12.36
C THR A 28 -15.20 5.99 13.63
N THR A 29 -14.10 5.22 13.68
CA THR A 29 -13.17 5.33 14.82
C THR A 29 -12.16 6.44 14.54
N HIS A 30 -12.11 7.41 15.45
CA HIS A 30 -11.11 8.47 15.41
C HIS A 30 -10.00 8.16 16.42
N PRO A 31 -8.72 8.33 16.05
CA PRO A 31 -7.61 8.03 16.95
C PRO A 31 -7.56 9.02 18.13
N ASP A 32 -7.30 8.50 19.32
CA ASP A 32 -6.88 9.34 20.45
C ASP A 32 -5.39 9.70 20.26
N VAL A 33 -5.14 10.92 19.82
CA VAL A 33 -3.79 11.40 19.55
C VAL A 33 -2.91 11.52 20.82
N ALA A 34 -3.51 11.47 22.02
CA ALA A 34 -2.78 11.41 23.27
C ALA A 34 -2.26 9.99 23.58
N ASP A 35 -2.87 8.96 22.98
CA ASP A 35 -2.40 7.59 23.10
C ASP A 35 -1.28 7.31 22.08
N PRO A 36 -0.03 7.06 22.53
CA PRO A 36 1.07 6.75 21.62
C PRO A 36 0.85 5.50 20.74
N HIS A 37 -0.06 4.59 21.12
CA HIS A 37 -0.37 3.38 20.34
C HIS A 37 -1.33 3.69 19.18
N GLN A 38 -1.99 4.84 19.21
CA GLN A 38 -2.88 5.31 18.16
C GLN A 38 -2.27 6.41 17.30
N GLN A 39 -1.00 6.72 17.50
CA GLN A 39 -0.25 7.65 16.64
C GLN A 39 0.31 6.93 15.41
N VAL A 40 0.59 7.69 14.34
CA VAL A 40 1.33 7.17 13.18
C VAL A 40 2.74 6.83 13.60
N ARG A 41 3.17 5.60 13.29
CA ARG A 41 4.54 5.12 13.48
C ARG A 41 4.97 4.29 12.28
N PHE A 42 5.97 4.75 11.55
CA PHE A 42 6.47 4.04 10.36
C PHE A 42 7.37 2.86 10.72
N GLY A 43 8.01 2.89 11.89
CA GLY A 43 8.94 1.84 12.26
C GLY A 43 10.02 1.63 11.19
N THR A 44 10.31 0.37 10.86
CA THR A 44 11.33 0.02 9.85
C THR A 44 10.80 -0.03 8.43
N SER A 45 9.48 -0.07 8.21
CA SER A 45 8.94 -0.34 6.86
C SER A 45 7.50 0.14 6.63
N GLY A 46 7.01 1.11 7.40
CA GLY A 46 5.68 1.66 7.22
C GLY A 46 4.78 1.53 8.44
N HIS A 47 3.70 2.31 8.46
CA HIS A 47 2.70 2.29 9.53
C HIS A 47 1.80 1.06 9.40
N ARG A 48 1.47 0.44 10.54
CA ARG A 48 0.56 -0.70 10.65
C ARG A 48 -0.31 -0.58 11.87
N GLY A 49 -1.53 -1.12 11.78
CA GLY A 49 -2.46 -1.12 12.90
C GLY A 49 -3.77 -1.82 12.56
N GLN A 50 -4.76 -1.62 13.42
CA GLN A 50 -6.11 -2.15 13.30
C GLN A 50 -7.13 -1.01 13.41
N ALA A 51 -8.24 -1.12 12.69
CA ALA A 51 -9.31 -0.13 12.76
C ALA A 51 -10.01 -0.17 14.13
N GLY A 52 -10.28 -1.36 14.65
CA GLY A 52 -11.05 -1.54 15.89
C GLY A 52 -10.40 -1.00 17.15
N ASN A 53 -9.06 -0.85 17.17
CA ASN A 53 -8.33 -0.26 18.31
C ASN A 53 -7.86 1.19 18.04
N GLY A 54 -8.29 1.80 16.94
CA GLY A 54 -7.95 3.18 16.60
C GLY A 54 -6.51 3.39 16.12
N SER A 55 -5.79 2.33 15.72
CA SER A 55 -4.40 2.46 15.27
C SER A 55 -4.21 2.42 13.74
N PHE A 56 -5.27 2.11 12.97
CA PHE A 56 -5.28 2.21 11.50
C PHE A 56 -6.69 2.51 10.99
N THR A 57 -7.02 3.77 10.90
CA THR A 57 -8.34 4.30 10.49
C THR A 57 -8.21 5.16 9.24
N GLN A 58 -9.32 5.60 8.68
CA GLN A 58 -9.35 6.54 7.58
C GLN A 58 -8.54 7.81 7.89
N ASP A 59 -8.60 8.29 9.13
CA ASP A 59 -7.85 9.47 9.57
C ASP A 59 -6.34 9.28 9.44
N HIS A 60 -5.82 8.11 9.82
CA HIS A 60 -4.39 7.80 9.67
C HIS A 60 -3.96 7.77 8.21
N VAL A 61 -4.74 7.07 7.37
CA VAL A 61 -4.44 6.94 5.95
C VAL A 61 -4.49 8.30 5.27
N ALA A 62 -5.48 9.12 5.58
CA ALA A 62 -5.62 10.48 5.05
C ALA A 62 -4.44 11.37 5.47
N ALA A 63 -4.09 11.38 6.76
CA ALA A 63 -2.96 12.15 7.29
C ALA A 63 -1.62 11.73 6.68
N ILE A 64 -1.35 10.42 6.60
CA ILE A 64 -0.11 9.89 5.99
C ILE A 64 0.00 10.32 4.52
N ASN A 65 -1.07 10.18 3.75
CA ASN A 65 -1.05 10.53 2.33
C ASN A 65 -0.90 12.03 2.11
N GLN A 66 -1.54 12.86 2.93
CA GLN A 66 -1.34 14.31 2.88
C GLN A 66 0.10 14.66 3.22
N ALA A 67 0.69 14.03 4.24
CA ALA A 67 2.10 14.22 4.59
C ALA A 67 3.04 13.85 3.42
N VAL A 68 2.76 12.73 2.73
CA VAL A 68 3.50 12.35 1.51
C VAL A 68 3.34 13.44 0.44
N CYS A 69 2.13 13.92 0.16
CA CYS A 69 1.89 14.98 -0.82
C CYS A 69 2.68 16.27 -0.49
N ASN A 70 2.76 16.61 0.80
CA ASN A 70 3.46 17.81 1.27
C ASN A 70 4.98 17.71 1.07
N PHE A 71 5.55 16.52 1.23
CA PHE A 71 7.02 16.37 1.26
C PHE A 71 7.63 15.70 0.03
N ARG A 72 6.86 15.01 -0.82
CA ARG A 72 7.41 14.21 -1.91
C ARG A 72 8.37 14.98 -2.83
N LYS A 73 8.10 16.25 -3.09
CA LYS A 73 9.00 17.13 -3.88
C LYS A 73 10.36 17.32 -3.22
N GLN A 74 10.40 17.47 -1.89
CA GLN A 74 11.64 17.58 -1.14
C GLN A 74 12.45 16.29 -1.18
N PHE A 75 11.78 15.15 -1.40
CA PHE A 75 12.41 13.84 -1.59
C PHE A 75 12.75 13.54 -3.06
N GLY A 76 12.63 14.53 -3.95
CA GLY A 76 12.97 14.41 -5.36
C GLY A 76 11.85 13.82 -6.24
N ALA A 77 10.65 13.58 -5.70
CA ALA A 77 9.53 13.02 -6.44
C ALA A 77 8.55 14.10 -6.90
N GLU A 78 8.58 14.40 -8.20
CA GLU A 78 7.65 15.33 -8.86
C GLU A 78 6.84 14.65 -9.98
N GLY A 79 7.15 13.41 -10.31
CA GLY A 79 6.45 12.59 -11.29
C GLY A 79 5.19 11.92 -10.71
N PRO A 80 4.68 10.87 -11.36
CA PRO A 80 3.54 10.11 -10.85
C PRO A 80 3.91 9.34 -9.59
N LEU A 81 2.89 8.94 -8.83
CA LEU A 81 3.01 8.10 -7.67
C LEU A 81 2.41 6.73 -7.99
N PHE A 82 3.19 5.66 -7.88
CA PHE A 82 2.74 4.30 -8.08
C PHE A 82 2.03 3.77 -6.84
N VAL A 83 0.78 3.29 -6.99
CA VAL A 83 -0.03 2.77 -5.89
C VAL A 83 -0.27 1.28 -6.08
N GLY A 84 0.08 0.48 -5.07
CA GLY A 84 -0.25 -0.94 -5.03
C GLY A 84 -0.96 -1.30 -3.74
N GLU A 85 -1.90 -2.25 -3.82
CA GLU A 85 -2.58 -2.80 -2.65
C GLU A 85 -2.46 -4.32 -2.60
N ASP A 86 -2.47 -4.87 -1.39
CA ASP A 86 -2.52 -6.30 -1.16
C ASP A 86 -3.95 -6.81 -0.91
N THR A 87 -4.08 -8.07 -0.55
CA THR A 87 -5.36 -8.76 -0.39
C THR A 87 -6.04 -8.54 0.96
N HIS A 88 -5.44 -7.76 1.89
CA HIS A 88 -6.09 -7.46 3.16
C HIS A 88 -7.33 -6.57 2.95
N TYR A 89 -8.36 -6.82 3.73
CA TYR A 89 -9.62 -6.08 3.58
C TYR A 89 -9.45 -4.57 3.86
N LEU A 90 -8.66 -4.21 4.88
CA LEU A 90 -8.34 -2.80 5.16
C LEU A 90 -7.52 -2.14 4.05
N SER A 91 -6.74 -2.91 3.27
CA SER A 91 -5.99 -2.36 2.14
C SER A 91 -6.93 -1.79 1.08
N LYS A 92 -8.04 -2.48 0.79
CA LYS A 92 -9.07 -1.99 -0.14
C LYS A 92 -9.70 -0.66 0.32
N LEU A 93 -10.04 -0.55 1.61
CA LEU A 93 -10.62 0.68 2.16
C LEU A 93 -9.60 1.83 2.17
N ALA A 94 -8.36 1.51 2.55
CA ALA A 94 -7.27 2.47 2.54
C ALA A 94 -6.93 2.95 1.12
N TYR A 95 -7.02 2.07 0.11
CA TYR A 95 -6.80 2.42 -1.28
C TYR A 95 -7.75 3.51 -1.77
N GLU A 96 -9.03 3.43 -1.43
CA GLU A 96 -10.02 4.47 -1.76
C GLU A 96 -9.64 5.82 -1.13
N THR A 97 -9.27 5.81 0.15
CA THR A 97 -8.78 7.02 0.84
C THR A 97 -7.49 7.57 0.24
N VAL A 98 -6.55 6.71 -0.16
CA VAL A 98 -5.30 7.10 -0.85
C VAL A 98 -5.61 7.84 -2.14
N LEU A 99 -6.46 7.28 -3.01
CA LEU A 99 -6.83 7.91 -4.27
C LEU A 99 -7.53 9.25 -4.07
N SER A 100 -8.42 9.33 -3.08
CA SER A 100 -9.14 10.54 -2.69
C SER A 100 -8.17 11.69 -2.34
N VAL A 101 -7.17 11.42 -1.49
CA VAL A 101 -6.16 12.42 -1.10
C VAL A 101 -5.24 12.78 -2.28
N LEU A 102 -4.73 11.79 -3.02
CA LEU A 102 -3.82 12.05 -4.14
C LEU A 102 -4.49 12.89 -5.22
N ALA A 103 -5.73 12.56 -5.61
CA ALA A 103 -6.50 13.30 -6.61
C ALA A 103 -6.78 14.74 -6.18
N ALA A 104 -7.15 14.95 -4.91
CA ALA A 104 -7.38 16.30 -4.36
C ALA A 104 -6.11 17.17 -4.36
N ASN A 105 -4.94 16.55 -4.17
CA ASN A 105 -3.64 17.23 -4.22
C ASN A 105 -3.05 17.33 -5.63
N GLY A 106 -3.77 16.89 -6.68
CA GLY A 106 -3.31 16.93 -8.06
C GLY A 106 -2.13 15.99 -8.37
N VAL A 107 -1.95 14.96 -7.56
CA VAL A 107 -0.91 13.94 -7.74
C VAL A 107 -1.43 12.84 -8.65
N THR A 108 -0.74 12.59 -9.76
CA THR A 108 -1.09 11.48 -10.65
C THR A 108 -0.73 10.16 -10.00
N ALA A 109 -1.75 9.31 -9.75
CA ALA A 109 -1.61 7.97 -9.21
C ALA A 109 -1.63 6.94 -10.36
N TYR A 110 -0.59 6.13 -10.49
CA TYR A 110 -0.58 4.97 -11.37
C TYR A 110 -1.09 3.76 -10.60
N VAL A 111 -2.20 3.20 -11.07
CA VAL A 111 -2.94 2.11 -10.43
C VAL A 111 -3.01 0.89 -11.35
N ASP A 112 -3.26 -0.30 -10.80
CA ASP A 112 -3.38 -1.49 -11.64
C ASP A 112 -4.51 -1.35 -12.67
N SER A 113 -4.19 -1.70 -13.92
CA SER A 113 -5.08 -1.45 -15.08
C SER A 113 -6.34 -2.30 -15.10
N VAL A 114 -6.36 -3.40 -14.35
CA VAL A 114 -7.50 -4.32 -14.25
C VAL A 114 -8.06 -4.41 -12.81
N GLY A 115 -7.51 -3.61 -11.88
CA GLY A 115 -7.93 -3.61 -10.49
C GLY A 115 -7.46 -4.85 -9.72
N ASP A 116 -6.30 -5.40 -10.10
CA ASP A 116 -5.70 -6.57 -9.44
C ASP A 116 -4.80 -6.14 -8.27
N PHE A 117 -4.46 -7.10 -7.41
CA PHE A 117 -3.53 -6.87 -6.32
C PHE A 117 -2.09 -6.72 -6.84
N VAL A 118 -1.33 -5.83 -6.19
CA VAL A 118 0.03 -5.49 -6.63
C VAL A 118 1.04 -5.84 -5.53
N PRO A 119 1.90 -6.85 -5.73
CA PRO A 119 2.98 -7.16 -4.80
C PRO A 119 3.98 -6.02 -4.66
N THR A 120 4.51 -5.84 -3.46
CA THR A 120 5.54 -4.81 -3.16
C THR A 120 6.66 -4.73 -4.21
N PRO A 121 7.28 -5.84 -4.69
CA PRO A 121 8.34 -5.74 -5.68
C PRO A 121 7.87 -5.20 -7.04
N SER A 122 6.61 -5.37 -7.41
CA SER A 122 6.07 -4.81 -8.65
C SER A 122 5.98 -3.29 -8.60
N VAL A 123 5.59 -2.71 -7.45
CA VAL A 123 5.62 -1.25 -7.24
C VAL A 123 7.06 -0.74 -7.28
N SER A 124 7.97 -1.40 -6.55
CA SER A 124 9.39 -1.03 -6.54
C SER A 124 9.99 -1.04 -7.96
N ARG A 125 9.70 -2.08 -8.73
CA ARG A 125 10.18 -2.18 -10.11
C ARG A 125 9.56 -1.13 -11.03
N ALA A 126 8.27 -0.82 -10.87
CA ALA A 126 7.60 0.22 -11.64
C ALA A 126 8.24 1.59 -11.43
N ILE A 127 8.57 1.94 -10.18
CA ILE A 127 9.31 3.18 -9.85
C ILE A 127 10.66 3.20 -10.55
N LEU A 128 11.46 2.16 -10.39
CA LEU A 128 12.79 2.08 -11.00
C LEU A 128 12.74 2.16 -12.54
N ARG A 129 11.78 1.45 -13.15
CA ARG A 129 11.54 1.48 -14.60
C ARG A 129 11.17 2.88 -15.06
N TYR A 130 10.25 3.55 -14.38
CA TYR A 130 9.84 4.90 -14.73
C TYR A 130 10.99 5.89 -14.61
N ASN A 131 11.78 5.78 -13.55
CA ASN A 131 12.89 6.69 -13.25
C ASN A 131 14.15 6.41 -14.09
N SER A 132 14.22 5.25 -14.75
CA SER A 132 15.36 4.92 -15.63
C SER A 132 15.50 5.97 -16.74
N HIS A 133 16.71 6.51 -16.87
CA HIS A 133 17.05 7.53 -17.86
C HIS A 133 16.27 8.89 -17.68
N ARG A 134 15.73 9.16 -16.49
CA ARG A 134 15.12 10.45 -16.14
C ARG A 134 15.95 11.17 -15.09
N GLU A 135 16.07 12.48 -15.24
CA GLU A 135 16.76 13.36 -14.29
C GLU A 135 15.76 14.25 -13.52
N ASP A 136 14.54 14.40 -14.06
CA ASP A 136 13.46 15.20 -13.47
C ASP A 136 12.14 14.43 -13.43
N ARG A 137 11.16 14.99 -12.69
CA ARG A 137 9.81 14.41 -12.54
C ARG A 137 9.85 12.94 -12.17
N LEU A 138 10.74 12.60 -11.24
CA LEU A 138 10.91 11.22 -10.78
C LEU A 138 9.67 10.74 -10.01
N ALA A 139 9.35 9.48 -10.21
CA ALA A 139 8.25 8.79 -9.56
C ALA A 139 8.64 8.23 -8.21
N ASP A 140 7.67 8.10 -7.33
CA ASP A 140 7.70 7.42 -6.04
C ASP A 140 6.52 6.44 -5.93
N GLY A 141 6.26 5.87 -4.75
CA GLY A 141 5.15 4.94 -4.60
C GLY A 141 4.65 4.76 -3.18
N LEU A 142 3.42 4.31 -3.10
CA LEU A 142 2.75 3.85 -1.89
C LEU A 142 2.33 2.40 -2.04
N ILE A 143 2.58 1.61 -0.99
CA ILE A 143 2.20 0.21 -0.95
C ILE A 143 1.30 0.01 0.26
N ILE A 144 0.04 -0.33 -0.01
CA ILE A 144 -0.99 -0.52 1.00
C ILE A 144 -0.98 -1.99 1.38
N THR A 145 -0.31 -2.30 2.48
CA THR A 145 -0.12 -3.67 2.98
C THR A 145 0.38 -3.67 4.42
N PRO A 146 -0.17 -4.48 5.30
CA PRO A 146 0.44 -4.79 6.60
C PRO A 146 1.50 -5.90 6.51
N SER A 147 1.82 -6.42 5.32
CA SER A 147 2.71 -7.57 5.05
C SER A 147 1.99 -8.91 5.30
N HIS A 148 2.41 -9.72 6.28
CA HIS A 148 1.82 -11.02 6.66
C HIS A 148 1.05 -10.97 7.98
N ASN A 149 0.63 -9.80 8.37
CA ASN A 149 -0.15 -9.62 9.59
C ASN A 149 -1.52 -10.30 9.50
N PRO A 150 -2.21 -10.54 10.63
CA PRO A 150 -3.58 -11.02 10.64
C PRO A 150 -4.52 -10.18 9.78
N PRO A 151 -5.63 -10.76 9.31
CA PRO A 151 -6.50 -10.15 8.29
C PRO A 151 -7.23 -8.87 8.73
N GLU A 152 -7.34 -8.60 10.03
CA GLU A 152 -7.89 -7.37 10.60
C GLU A 152 -6.92 -6.19 10.61
N HIS A 153 -5.66 -6.43 10.22
CA HIS A 153 -4.65 -5.40 10.14
C HIS A 153 -4.68 -4.67 8.79
N GLY A 154 -4.30 -3.39 8.83
CA GLY A 154 -3.93 -2.60 7.67
C GLY A 154 -2.52 -2.04 7.80
N GLY A 155 -1.98 -1.56 6.71
CA GLY A 155 -0.66 -0.92 6.69
C GLY A 155 -0.43 -0.10 5.43
N ILE A 156 0.50 0.83 5.53
CA ILE A 156 0.91 1.68 4.41
C ILE A 156 2.40 1.96 4.48
N LYS A 157 3.06 1.86 3.33
CA LYS A 157 4.50 2.06 3.15
C LYS A 157 4.74 3.10 2.06
N TYR A 158 5.80 3.88 2.22
CA TYR A 158 6.25 4.81 1.19
C TYR A 158 7.60 4.35 0.62
N ASN A 159 7.68 4.29 -0.69
CA ASN A 159 8.90 4.04 -1.43
C ASN A 159 9.31 5.30 -2.21
N PRO A 160 10.44 5.93 -1.89
CA PRO A 160 10.96 7.10 -2.60
C PRO A 160 11.43 6.75 -4.01
N ILE A 161 12.00 7.72 -4.69
CA ILE A 161 12.51 7.63 -6.08
C ILE A 161 13.50 6.48 -6.33
N THR A 162 14.09 5.94 -5.26
CA THR A 162 14.99 4.77 -5.32
C THR A 162 14.25 3.43 -5.48
N GLY A 163 12.92 3.43 -5.39
CA GLY A 163 12.08 2.24 -5.50
C GLY A 163 12.12 1.29 -4.29
N GLY A 164 13.06 1.47 -3.38
CA GLY A 164 13.18 0.70 -2.14
C GLY A 164 12.40 1.32 -0.98
N PRO A 165 12.46 0.70 0.22
CA PRO A 165 11.87 1.27 1.42
C PRO A 165 12.49 2.63 1.76
N ALA A 166 11.68 3.57 2.25
CA ALA A 166 12.15 4.88 2.67
C ALA A 166 13.12 4.81 3.85
N GLY A 167 14.16 5.63 3.82
CA GLY A 167 15.08 5.82 4.94
C GLY A 167 14.42 6.49 6.14
N SER A 168 15.12 6.47 7.28
CA SER A 168 14.59 7.00 8.54
C SER A 168 14.34 8.51 8.54
N ASP A 169 15.08 9.27 7.76
CA ASP A 169 14.89 10.69 7.54
C ASP A 169 13.55 11.00 6.87
N ILE A 170 13.23 10.27 5.80
CA ILE A 170 11.96 10.38 5.07
C ILE A 170 10.79 9.88 5.93
N THR A 171 10.92 8.70 6.53
CA THR A 171 9.82 8.12 7.32
C THR A 171 9.50 8.98 8.53
N LYS A 172 10.52 9.57 9.20
CA LYS A 172 10.33 10.46 10.34
C LYS A 172 9.67 11.79 9.93
N ALA A 173 10.00 12.34 8.77
CA ALA A 173 9.35 13.55 8.27
C ALA A 173 7.85 13.30 8.00
N ILE A 174 7.52 12.19 7.32
CA ILE A 174 6.13 11.78 7.07
C ILE A 174 5.38 11.52 8.38
N GLU A 175 5.99 10.77 9.30
CA GLU A 175 5.41 10.43 10.62
C GLU A 175 5.11 11.70 11.43
N THR A 176 6.04 12.63 11.49
CA THR A 176 5.89 13.89 12.24
C THR A 176 4.74 14.72 11.67
N GLU A 177 4.68 14.89 10.36
CA GLU A 177 3.63 15.67 9.71
C GLU A 177 2.27 14.99 9.80
N ALA A 178 2.21 13.67 9.61
CA ALA A 178 0.96 12.92 9.76
C ALA A 178 0.39 13.05 11.18
N ASN A 179 1.23 12.95 12.21
CA ASN A 179 0.80 13.13 13.60
C ASN A 179 0.39 14.58 13.90
N ARG A 180 1.02 15.58 13.28
CA ARG A 180 0.59 16.98 13.37
C ARG A 180 -0.81 17.16 12.77
N LEU A 181 -1.08 16.55 11.62
CA LEU A 181 -2.40 16.59 10.97
C LEU A 181 -3.46 15.89 11.84
N LEU A 182 -3.16 14.70 12.37
CA LEU A 182 -4.06 13.99 13.28
C LEU A 182 -4.38 14.81 14.54
N ALA A 183 -3.37 15.45 15.15
CA ALA A 183 -3.57 16.32 16.31
C ALA A 183 -4.46 17.52 16.00
N GLY A 184 -4.48 17.98 14.76
CA GLY A 184 -5.39 19.01 14.25
C GLY A 184 -6.68 18.44 13.64
N HIS A 185 -7.10 17.20 13.98
CA HIS A 185 -8.29 16.56 13.43
C HIS A 185 -8.34 16.54 11.91
N ASN A 186 -7.19 16.35 11.29
CA ASN A 186 -6.99 16.39 9.84
C ASN A 186 -7.39 17.72 9.15
N GLU A 187 -7.48 18.83 9.90
CA GLU A 187 -7.59 20.15 9.29
C GLU A 187 -6.40 20.38 8.34
N GLY A 188 -6.69 20.66 7.06
CA GLY A 188 -5.67 20.81 6.02
C GLY A 188 -5.39 19.53 5.21
N VAL A 189 -5.99 18.41 5.53
CA VAL A 189 -6.03 17.24 4.63
C VAL A 189 -7.04 17.53 3.52
N GLN A 190 -6.58 17.41 2.26
CA GLN A 190 -7.43 17.58 1.09
C GLN A 190 -7.92 16.21 0.62
N MET A 191 -9.24 16.07 0.50
CA MET A 191 -9.87 14.84 0.00
C MET A 191 -10.90 15.18 -1.08
N MET A 192 -10.94 14.36 -2.10
CA MET A 192 -11.98 14.37 -3.14
C MET A 192 -13.01 13.29 -2.78
N ALA A 193 -14.29 13.45 -3.16
CA ALA A 193 -15.26 12.39 -2.98
C ALA A 193 -14.82 11.11 -3.73
N ASP A 194 -15.02 9.94 -3.12
CA ASP A 194 -14.46 8.67 -3.60
C ASP A 194 -14.87 8.31 -5.03
N ASP A 195 -16.13 8.57 -5.41
CA ASP A 195 -16.64 8.39 -6.77
C ASP A 195 -15.94 9.31 -7.76
N GLN A 196 -15.72 10.56 -7.39
CA GLN A 196 -15.00 11.54 -8.22
C GLN A 196 -13.51 11.22 -8.29
N ALA A 197 -12.92 10.71 -7.22
CA ALA A 197 -11.50 10.37 -7.17
C ALA A 197 -11.14 9.24 -8.13
N LYS A 198 -11.94 8.18 -8.17
CA LYS A 198 -11.74 7.02 -9.07
C LYS A 198 -11.81 7.40 -10.54
N ASP A 199 -12.72 8.30 -10.90
CA ASP A 199 -12.91 8.77 -12.28
C ASP A 199 -12.07 10.00 -12.62
N SER A 200 -11.21 10.42 -11.70
CA SER A 200 -10.35 11.58 -11.87
C SER A 200 -9.28 11.35 -12.93
N ARG A 201 -8.95 12.40 -13.69
CA ARG A 201 -7.79 12.42 -14.59
C ARG A 201 -6.44 12.10 -13.92
N PHE A 202 -6.40 12.15 -12.60
CA PHE A 202 -5.21 11.85 -11.81
C PHE A 202 -5.06 10.35 -11.51
N VAL A 203 -6.07 9.52 -11.79
CA VAL A 203 -5.98 8.06 -11.66
C VAL A 203 -5.74 7.46 -13.04
N VAL A 204 -4.55 6.89 -13.24
CA VAL A 204 -4.07 6.42 -14.54
C VAL A 204 -3.79 4.92 -14.48
N PRO A 205 -4.40 4.11 -15.36
CA PRO A 205 -4.13 2.67 -15.43
C PRO A 205 -2.67 2.36 -15.77
N TYR A 206 -2.09 1.36 -15.09
CA TYR A 206 -0.73 0.87 -15.34
C TYR A 206 -0.69 -0.66 -15.29
N ASP A 207 -0.02 -1.30 -16.24
CA ASP A 207 0.14 -2.74 -16.28
C ASP A 207 1.32 -3.19 -15.39
N TYR A 208 1.04 -3.35 -14.08
CA TYR A 208 2.06 -3.82 -13.16
C TYR A 208 2.52 -5.24 -13.45
N LYS A 209 1.57 -6.13 -13.70
CA LYS A 209 1.82 -7.56 -13.84
C LYS A 209 2.55 -7.90 -15.12
N GLY A 210 2.02 -7.48 -16.27
CA GLY A 210 2.63 -7.78 -17.56
C GLY A 210 4.05 -7.23 -17.67
N LEU A 211 4.24 -5.97 -17.26
CA LEU A 211 5.56 -5.34 -17.30
C LEU A 211 6.57 -5.97 -16.34
N TYR A 212 6.12 -6.35 -15.11
CA TYR A 212 6.99 -7.00 -14.14
C TYR A 212 7.45 -8.38 -14.63
N VAL A 213 6.52 -9.21 -15.10
CA VAL A 213 6.81 -10.57 -15.56
C VAL A 213 7.69 -10.55 -16.82
N ALA A 214 7.42 -9.65 -17.78
CA ALA A 214 8.20 -9.51 -18.99
C ALA A 214 9.68 -9.13 -18.73
N GLU A 215 9.98 -8.50 -17.60
CA GLU A 215 11.36 -8.13 -17.25
C GLU A 215 12.12 -9.21 -16.47
N LEU A 216 11.48 -10.30 -16.06
CA LEU A 216 12.13 -11.36 -15.26
C LEU A 216 13.31 -12.00 -15.99
N ASP A 217 13.25 -12.14 -17.31
CA ASP A 217 14.34 -12.68 -18.13
C ASP A 217 15.66 -11.88 -17.99
N SER A 218 15.57 -10.60 -17.60
CA SER A 218 16.75 -9.75 -17.39
C SER A 218 17.46 -10.02 -16.05
N ILE A 219 16.81 -10.75 -15.13
CA ILE A 219 17.26 -10.95 -13.75
C ILE A 219 17.43 -12.44 -13.44
N ILE A 220 16.61 -13.28 -14.06
CA ILE A 220 16.56 -14.73 -13.81
C ILE A 220 16.86 -15.45 -15.11
N ASP A 221 17.68 -16.51 -15.06
CA ASP A 221 17.88 -17.43 -16.19
C ASP A 221 16.63 -18.28 -16.40
N MET A 222 15.67 -17.72 -17.14
CA MET A 222 14.40 -18.39 -17.43
C MET A 222 14.57 -19.59 -18.35
N ASP A 223 15.62 -19.62 -19.19
CA ASP A 223 15.90 -20.76 -20.07
C ASP A 223 16.35 -21.96 -19.26
N SER A 224 17.24 -21.78 -18.31
CA SER A 224 17.63 -22.85 -17.36
C SER A 224 16.44 -23.45 -16.62
N ILE A 225 15.47 -22.60 -16.18
CA ILE A 225 14.24 -23.09 -15.52
C ILE A 225 13.38 -23.88 -16.50
N ARG A 226 13.25 -23.43 -17.73
CA ARG A 226 12.45 -24.06 -18.79
C ARG A 226 13.04 -25.40 -19.19
N ASP A 227 14.36 -25.47 -19.34
CA ASP A 227 15.08 -26.67 -19.73
C ASP A 227 15.11 -27.74 -18.66
N ALA A 228 15.05 -27.35 -17.39
CA ALA A 228 14.98 -28.26 -16.24
C ALA A 228 13.68 -29.06 -16.18
N LYS A 229 12.64 -28.70 -16.96
CA LYS A 229 11.32 -29.39 -17.04
C LYS A 229 10.71 -29.67 -15.68
N LEU A 230 10.82 -28.72 -14.77
CA LEU A 230 10.32 -28.82 -13.41
C LEU A 230 8.78 -28.90 -13.38
N ARG A 231 8.27 -29.66 -12.44
CA ARG A 231 6.84 -29.64 -12.08
C ARG A 231 6.69 -28.73 -10.85
N ILE A 232 6.16 -27.55 -11.07
CA ILE A 232 6.03 -26.52 -10.02
C ILE A 232 4.58 -26.45 -9.56
N LEU A 233 4.37 -26.58 -8.26
CA LEU A 233 3.09 -26.30 -7.61
C LEU A 233 3.22 -24.98 -6.87
N VAL A 234 2.33 -24.03 -7.20
CA VAL A 234 2.29 -22.72 -6.56
C VAL A 234 1.03 -22.60 -5.73
N ASN A 235 1.19 -22.19 -4.47
CA ASN A 235 0.10 -21.77 -3.61
C ASN A 235 0.46 -20.43 -2.98
N ALA A 236 -0.18 -19.37 -3.42
CA ALA A 236 0.06 -18.01 -2.93
C ALA A 236 -0.56 -17.75 -1.55
N LEU A 237 -1.30 -18.72 -0.97
CA LEU A 237 -1.99 -18.58 0.33
C LEU A 237 -2.83 -17.30 0.45
N GLY A 238 -3.46 -16.87 -0.66
CA GLY A 238 -4.23 -15.62 -0.72
C GLY A 238 -3.39 -14.34 -0.83
N GLY A 239 -2.08 -14.45 -1.03
CA GLY A 239 -1.20 -13.28 -1.17
C GLY A 239 -1.34 -12.57 -2.52
N SER A 240 -0.91 -11.32 -2.59
CA SER A 240 -1.04 -10.42 -3.75
C SER A 240 -0.38 -10.91 -5.04
N GLY A 241 0.53 -11.89 -4.97
CA GLY A 241 1.18 -12.50 -6.14
C GLY A 241 0.36 -13.60 -6.83
N MET A 242 -0.87 -13.91 -6.37
CA MET A 242 -1.63 -15.06 -6.86
C MET A 242 -1.85 -15.05 -8.38
N ASN A 243 -2.07 -13.90 -8.97
CA ASN A 243 -2.37 -13.75 -10.40
C ASN A 243 -1.13 -13.56 -11.27
N TYR A 244 0.07 -13.50 -10.69
CA TYR A 244 1.34 -13.35 -11.43
C TYR A 244 1.85 -14.65 -12.03
N TRP A 245 1.41 -15.79 -11.52
CA TRP A 245 1.88 -17.11 -11.94
C TRP A 245 1.21 -17.67 -13.21
N HIS A 246 0.21 -16.99 -13.73
CA HIS A 246 -0.50 -17.36 -14.94
C HIS A 246 -0.09 -16.52 -16.17
N GLN A 247 0.96 -15.73 -16.03
CA GLN A 247 1.41 -14.78 -17.03
C GLN A 247 2.43 -15.40 -17.98
#